data_4ef5e4fa98c3e1a326db010258e3eb84
#
_entry.id   4ef5e4fa98c3e1a326db010258e3eb84
#
_cell.length_a   1.000
_cell.length_b   1.000
_cell.length_c   1.000
_cell.angle_alpha   90.00
_cell.angle_beta   90.00
_cell.angle_gamma   90.00
#
_symmetry.space_group_name_H-M   'P 1'
#
loop_
_entity.id
_entity.type
_entity.pdbx_description
1 polymer ?
#
loop_
_entity_poly.entity_id
_entity_poly.type
_entity_poly.pdbx_seq_one_letter_code
_entity_poly.pdbx_strand_id
1 'polypeptide(L)'
;MKISDRREFRTKPAPLTCSSDDSVLDAVMRMAEKNYGSVVVVDGDRRVIGMMTERDIFRRVVAERRDPTTTRVADVMTRELRLARADDEMLDWLRIMSNERFRRLPIVDGDGRLISIMTQGDFVSYTWPELFSQARDMARATLGGRNAGLPIMLIALLAYTAVIVIAVAFAVLR
;
A
#
# COMPACT_ATOMS: atom_id res chain seq x y z
N MET A 1 13.06 -10.53 4.19
CA MET A 1 13.32 -9.92 2.87
C MET A 1 13.40 -8.42 3.06
N LYS A 2 14.49 -7.84 2.58
CA LYS A 2 14.75 -6.40 2.73
C LYS A 2 13.93 -5.56 1.76
N ILE A 3 13.71 -4.29 2.11
CA ILE A 3 13.04 -3.32 1.22
C ILE A 3 13.82 -3.18 -0.09
N SER A 4 15.17 -3.15 -0.04
CA SER A 4 16.06 -3.05 -1.21
C SER A 4 15.95 -4.21 -2.19
N ASP A 5 15.48 -5.38 -1.75
CA ASP A 5 15.33 -6.56 -2.61
C ASP A 5 14.14 -6.42 -3.56
N ARG A 6 13.24 -5.47 -3.28
CA ARG A 6 12.01 -5.27 -4.03
C ARG A 6 12.24 -4.60 -5.38
N ARG A 7 11.55 -5.16 -6.39
CA ARG A 7 11.55 -4.56 -7.73
C ARG A 7 10.98 -3.13 -7.68
N GLU A 8 9.88 -2.95 -6.95
CA GLU A 8 9.21 -1.66 -6.80
C GLU A 8 10.16 -0.60 -6.22
N PHE A 9 10.99 -0.95 -5.24
CA PHE A 9 12.01 -0.04 -4.71
C PHE A 9 13.01 0.41 -5.77
N ARG A 10 13.45 -0.52 -6.64
CA ARG A 10 14.48 -0.26 -7.66
C ARG A 10 13.97 0.51 -8.88
N THR A 11 12.68 0.36 -9.21
CA THR A 11 12.09 0.91 -10.44
C THR A 11 11.27 2.17 -10.22
N LYS A 12 11.08 2.58 -8.97
CA LYS A 12 10.32 3.80 -8.66
C LYS A 12 11.03 5.06 -9.18
N PRO A 13 10.27 6.01 -9.71
CA PRO A 13 10.80 7.34 -9.98
C PRO A 13 11.23 8.01 -8.67
N ALA A 14 12.09 9.03 -8.79
CA ALA A 14 12.50 9.84 -7.67
C ALA A 14 11.27 10.41 -6.92
N PRO A 15 11.24 10.36 -5.57
CA PRO A 15 10.15 10.92 -4.80
C PRO A 15 9.96 12.41 -5.08
N LEU A 16 8.70 12.86 -5.08
CA LEU A 16 8.39 14.28 -5.13
C LEU A 16 8.81 14.93 -3.81
N THR A 17 9.59 15.98 -3.89
CA THR A 17 10.09 16.73 -2.73
C THR A 17 9.74 18.21 -2.83
N CYS A 18 9.67 18.87 -1.68
CA CYS A 18 9.55 20.32 -1.57
C CYS A 18 10.37 20.82 -0.37
N SER A 19 10.58 22.14 -0.32
CA SER A 19 11.12 22.83 0.86
C SER A 19 10.01 23.09 1.87
N SER A 20 10.40 23.24 3.14
CA SER A 20 9.50 23.71 4.20
C SER A 20 8.98 25.14 3.96
N ASP A 21 9.73 25.95 3.24
CA ASP A 21 9.40 27.33 2.93
C ASP A 21 8.55 27.52 1.67
N ASP A 22 8.38 26.46 0.87
CA ASP A 22 7.49 26.49 -0.29
C ASP A 22 6.04 26.81 0.14
N SER A 23 5.27 27.46 -0.75
CA SER A 23 3.84 27.62 -0.51
C SER A 23 3.11 26.28 -0.63
N VAL A 24 2.02 26.13 0.11
CA VAL A 24 1.15 24.95 -0.04
C VAL A 24 0.65 24.84 -1.47
N LEU A 25 0.30 25.98 -2.10
CA LEU A 25 -0.19 25.99 -3.47
C LEU A 25 0.84 25.39 -4.44
N ASP A 26 2.12 25.82 -4.38
CA ASP A 26 3.16 25.30 -5.27
C ASP A 26 3.39 23.80 -5.08
N ALA A 27 3.37 23.37 -3.83
CA ALA A 27 3.49 21.94 -3.53
C ALA A 27 2.31 21.13 -4.07
N VAL A 28 1.08 21.64 -3.91
CA VAL A 28 -0.16 21.02 -4.44
C VAL A 28 -0.16 20.96 -5.95
N MET A 29 0.25 22.03 -6.64
CA MET A 29 0.35 22.03 -8.10
C MET A 29 1.31 20.97 -8.60
N ARG A 30 2.49 20.81 -7.98
CA ARG A 30 3.44 19.74 -8.32
C ARG A 30 2.90 18.33 -8.01
N MET A 31 2.13 18.19 -6.93
CA MET A 31 1.45 16.93 -6.60
C MET A 31 0.41 16.58 -7.66
N ALA A 32 -0.42 17.55 -8.07
CA ALA A 32 -1.46 17.38 -9.07
C ALA A 32 -0.89 17.02 -10.45
N GLU A 33 0.16 17.73 -10.91
CA GLU A 33 0.84 17.45 -12.19
C GLU A 33 1.34 16.00 -12.27
N LYS A 34 1.87 15.48 -11.15
CA LYS A 34 2.40 14.10 -11.09
C LYS A 34 1.37 13.05 -10.65
N ASN A 35 0.14 13.47 -10.36
CA ASN A 35 -0.90 12.63 -9.78
C ASN A 35 -0.42 11.93 -8.48
N TYR A 36 0.25 12.66 -7.61
CA TYR A 36 0.76 12.17 -6.33
C TYR A 36 -0.04 12.74 -5.17
N GLY A 37 -0.48 11.89 -4.25
CA GLY A 37 -1.22 12.26 -3.04
C GLY A 37 -0.32 12.65 -1.86
N SER A 38 0.97 12.91 -2.07
CA SER A 38 1.89 13.39 -1.04
C SER A 38 3.18 13.95 -1.62
N VAL A 39 3.84 14.81 -0.83
CA VAL A 39 5.18 15.31 -1.09
C VAL A 39 6.03 15.16 0.18
N VAL A 40 7.30 14.77 0.02
CA VAL A 40 8.26 14.69 1.12
C VAL A 40 8.94 16.03 1.28
N VAL A 41 8.97 16.55 2.51
CA VAL A 41 9.62 17.82 2.82
C VAL A 41 11.06 17.53 3.23
N VAL A 42 11.99 18.15 2.54
CA VAL A 42 13.44 17.96 2.77
C VAL A 42 14.13 19.29 3.04
N ASP A 43 15.24 19.23 3.77
CA ASP A 43 16.13 20.36 3.95
C ASP A 43 17.13 20.51 2.78
N GLY A 44 18.07 21.48 2.91
CA GLY A 44 19.08 21.76 1.89
C GLY A 44 20.04 20.58 1.62
N ASP A 45 20.21 19.67 2.57
CA ASP A 45 21.03 18.45 2.45
C ASP A 45 20.21 17.23 1.98
N ARG A 46 18.94 17.43 1.58
CA ARG A 46 17.99 16.40 1.20
C ARG A 46 17.58 15.47 2.36
N ARG A 47 17.79 15.84 3.61
CA ARG A 47 17.30 15.09 4.77
C ARG A 47 15.80 15.29 4.91
N VAL A 48 15.11 14.21 5.27
CA VAL A 48 13.66 14.25 5.48
C VAL A 48 13.35 14.97 6.78
N ILE A 49 12.60 16.08 6.68
CA ILE A 49 12.17 16.90 7.83
C ILE A 49 10.66 16.91 8.03
N GLY A 50 9.89 16.36 7.08
CA GLY A 50 8.44 16.28 7.15
C GLY A 50 7.82 15.64 5.90
N MET A 51 6.51 15.57 5.93
CA MET A 51 5.69 15.14 4.79
C MET A 51 4.36 15.90 4.80
N MET A 52 3.89 16.28 3.61
CA MET A 52 2.55 16.82 3.43
C MET A 52 1.76 15.88 2.53
N THR A 53 0.54 15.54 2.94
CA THR A 53 -0.39 14.66 2.23
C THR A 53 -1.68 15.39 1.90
N GLU A 54 -2.49 14.83 0.99
CA GLU A 54 -3.85 15.32 0.71
C GLU A 54 -4.68 15.48 1.99
N ARG A 55 -4.53 14.56 2.95
CA ARG A 55 -5.22 14.65 4.25
C ARG A 55 -4.78 15.88 5.06
N ASP A 56 -3.50 16.22 5.04
CA ASP A 56 -2.98 17.41 5.73
C ASP A 56 -3.53 18.68 5.10
N ILE A 57 -3.59 18.75 3.77
CA ILE A 57 -4.17 19.85 3.03
C ILE A 57 -5.64 20.04 3.39
N PHE A 58 -6.44 18.95 3.37
CA PHE A 58 -7.86 19.05 3.74
C PHE A 58 -8.05 19.50 5.19
N ARG A 59 -7.28 18.96 6.14
CA ARG A 59 -7.47 19.23 7.57
C ARG A 59 -6.90 20.56 8.02
N ARG A 60 -5.74 20.95 7.51
CA ARG A 60 -4.96 22.09 8.03
C ARG A 60 -4.98 23.31 7.12
N VAL A 61 -5.50 23.18 5.90
CA VAL A 61 -5.66 24.31 4.97
C VAL A 61 -7.13 24.53 4.68
N VAL A 62 -7.81 23.56 4.06
CA VAL A 62 -9.21 23.75 3.61
C VAL A 62 -10.15 23.89 4.81
N ALA A 63 -10.10 22.99 5.80
CA ALA A 63 -10.97 23.04 6.96
C ALA A 63 -10.72 24.28 7.85
N GLU A 64 -9.47 24.74 7.90
CA GLU A 64 -9.07 25.94 8.65
C GLU A 64 -9.20 27.22 7.82
N ARG A 65 -9.66 27.14 6.56
CA ARG A 65 -9.83 28.25 5.63
C ARG A 65 -8.56 29.10 5.45
N ARG A 66 -7.40 28.44 5.48
CA ARG A 66 -6.13 29.12 5.22
C ARG A 66 -5.96 29.34 3.71
N ASP A 67 -5.32 30.44 3.35
CA ASP A 67 -4.94 30.72 1.97
C ASP A 67 -3.71 29.87 1.59
N PRO A 68 -3.81 28.95 0.62
CA PRO A 68 -2.71 28.09 0.23
C PRO A 68 -1.55 28.84 -0.43
N THR A 69 -1.79 30.07 -0.95
CA THR A 69 -0.74 30.89 -1.58
C THR A 69 0.24 31.46 -0.57
N THR A 70 -0.24 31.78 0.63
CA THR A 70 0.54 32.41 1.71
C THR A 70 0.90 31.45 2.83
N THR A 71 0.22 30.30 2.93
CA THR A 71 0.51 29.26 3.92
C THR A 71 1.76 28.48 3.48
N ARG A 72 2.77 28.39 4.37
CA ARG A 72 3.97 27.61 4.09
C ARG A 72 3.72 26.12 4.36
N VAL A 73 4.43 25.26 3.64
CA VAL A 73 4.44 23.80 3.87
C VAL A 73 4.83 23.48 5.32
N ALA A 74 5.78 24.24 5.90
CA ALA A 74 6.20 24.10 7.30
C ALA A 74 5.07 24.17 8.32
N ASP A 75 4.00 24.93 8.02
CA ASP A 75 2.89 25.20 8.93
C ASP A 75 1.83 24.07 8.91
N VAL A 76 1.85 23.23 7.87
CA VAL A 76 0.85 22.19 7.64
C VAL A 76 1.43 20.77 7.51
N MET A 77 2.73 20.62 7.33
CA MET A 77 3.36 19.30 7.23
C MET A 77 3.28 18.51 8.54
N THR A 78 3.35 17.19 8.43
CA THR A 78 3.58 16.28 9.56
C THR A 78 5.09 16.11 9.72
N ARG A 79 5.63 16.39 10.92
CA ARG A 79 7.06 16.33 11.23
C ARG A 79 7.47 14.97 11.83
N GLU A 80 6.60 14.41 12.66
CA GLU A 80 6.85 13.12 13.29
C GLU A 80 6.56 11.99 12.29
N LEU A 81 7.59 11.59 11.56
CA LEU A 81 7.51 10.57 10.53
C LEU A 81 8.19 9.29 11.01
N ARG A 82 7.66 8.16 10.56
CA ARG A 82 8.39 6.91 10.52
C ARG A 82 9.27 6.91 9.28
N LEU A 83 10.55 6.66 9.47
CA LEU A 83 11.53 6.56 8.39
C LEU A 83 12.12 5.15 8.40
N ALA A 84 12.23 4.54 7.24
CA ALA A 84 12.86 3.23 7.08
C ALA A 84 14.18 3.33 6.33
N ARG A 85 14.99 2.28 6.44
CA ARG A 85 16.22 2.10 5.67
C ARG A 85 16.01 1.05 4.59
N ALA A 86 16.82 1.12 3.55
CA ALA A 86 16.72 0.17 2.44
C ALA A 86 17.01 -1.29 2.86
N ASP A 87 17.77 -1.48 3.93
CA ASP A 87 18.13 -2.79 4.48
C ASP A 87 17.18 -3.30 5.58
N ASP A 88 16.14 -2.53 5.93
CA ASP A 88 15.12 -2.95 6.88
C ASP A 88 14.25 -4.10 6.34
N GLU A 89 13.70 -4.89 7.26
CA GLU A 89 12.77 -5.98 6.95
C GLU A 89 11.39 -5.44 6.54
N MET A 90 10.97 -5.80 5.33
CA MET A 90 9.75 -5.30 4.73
C MET A 90 8.49 -5.67 5.51
N LEU A 91 8.40 -6.91 6.04
CA LEU A 91 7.21 -7.38 6.76
C LEU A 91 7.00 -6.64 8.08
N ASP A 92 8.07 -6.25 8.75
CA ASP A 92 7.97 -5.49 9.99
C ASP A 92 7.39 -4.10 9.72
N TRP A 93 7.85 -3.46 8.64
CA TRP A 93 7.29 -2.18 8.23
C TRP A 93 5.83 -2.28 7.78
N LEU A 94 5.44 -3.36 7.12
CA LEU A 94 4.02 -3.60 6.78
C LEU A 94 3.15 -3.69 8.05
N ARG A 95 3.63 -4.36 9.10
CA ARG A 95 2.92 -4.43 10.39
C ARG A 95 2.83 -3.06 11.06
N ILE A 96 3.93 -2.30 11.09
CA ILE A 96 3.96 -0.95 11.67
C ILE A 96 3.00 -0.03 10.91
N MET A 97 3.04 -0.02 9.57
CA MET A 97 2.13 0.77 8.74
C MET A 97 0.66 0.44 8.99
N SER A 98 0.35 -0.85 9.17
CA SER A 98 -1.01 -1.31 9.46
C SER A 98 -1.48 -0.85 10.85
N ASN A 99 -0.65 -1.02 11.86
CA ASN A 99 -0.98 -0.70 13.25
C ASN A 99 -1.11 0.82 13.47
N GLU A 100 -0.18 1.59 12.92
CA GLU A 100 -0.14 3.06 13.07
C GLU A 100 -0.96 3.79 11.99
N ARG A 101 -1.56 3.06 11.04
CA ARG A 101 -2.49 3.57 10.00
C ARG A 101 -1.91 4.65 9.11
N PHE A 102 -0.63 4.59 8.78
CA PHE A 102 -0.03 5.41 7.74
C PHE A 102 0.20 4.59 6.46
N ARG A 103 0.23 5.28 5.31
CA ARG A 103 0.24 4.63 3.99
C ARG A 103 1.48 4.95 3.15
N ARG A 104 2.36 5.78 3.67
CA ARG A 104 3.56 6.24 2.97
C ARG A 104 4.74 6.19 3.91
N LEU A 105 5.81 5.57 3.46
CA LEU A 105 7.01 5.32 4.24
C LEU A 105 8.21 5.88 3.46
N PRO A 106 8.79 7.02 3.87
CA PRO A 106 10.04 7.49 3.31
C PRO A 106 11.18 6.54 3.66
N ILE A 107 12.01 6.23 2.67
CA ILE A 107 13.21 5.44 2.82
C ILE A 107 14.41 6.37 2.76
N VAL A 108 15.29 6.29 3.76
CA VAL A 108 16.44 7.15 3.91
C VAL A 108 17.74 6.37 3.96
N ASP A 109 18.85 7.06 3.65
CA ASP A 109 20.22 6.56 3.85
C ASP A 109 20.69 6.71 5.31
N GLY A 110 21.99 6.42 5.53
CA GLY A 110 22.65 6.55 6.84
C GLY A 110 22.64 7.96 7.42
N ASP A 111 22.61 8.96 6.56
CA ASP A 111 22.62 10.38 6.91
C ASP A 111 21.20 11.00 7.02
N GLY A 112 20.15 10.19 6.82
CA GLY A 112 18.75 10.64 6.84
C GLY A 112 18.29 11.29 5.53
N ARG A 113 19.06 11.16 4.43
CA ARG A 113 18.70 11.69 3.12
C ARG A 113 17.69 10.78 2.44
N LEU A 114 16.72 11.40 1.77
CA LEU A 114 15.65 10.68 1.07
C LEU A 114 16.21 9.90 -0.13
N ILE A 115 15.98 8.58 -0.14
CA ILE A 115 16.29 7.67 -1.26
C ILE A 115 15.03 7.38 -2.08
N SER A 116 13.95 6.97 -1.40
CA SER A 116 12.72 6.50 -2.05
C SER A 116 11.51 6.72 -1.14
N ILE A 117 10.33 6.42 -1.64
CA ILE A 117 9.10 6.36 -0.85
C ILE A 117 8.38 5.05 -1.17
N MET A 118 8.04 4.28 -0.16
CA MET A 118 7.20 3.10 -0.29
C MET A 118 5.77 3.41 0.13
N THR A 119 4.82 2.85 -0.59
CA THR A 119 3.39 3.00 -0.29
C THR A 119 2.80 1.66 0.14
N GLN A 120 1.66 1.68 0.81
CA GLN A 120 0.96 0.45 1.19
C GLN A 120 0.68 -0.45 -0.03
N GLY A 121 0.40 0.13 -1.22
CA GLY A 121 0.22 -0.61 -2.46
C GLY A 121 1.46 -1.39 -2.91
N ASP A 122 2.66 -0.85 -2.66
CA ASP A 122 3.91 -1.54 -3.00
C ASP A 122 4.13 -2.79 -2.14
N PHE A 123 3.63 -2.77 -0.91
CA PHE A 123 3.67 -3.91 -0.01
C PHE A 123 2.59 -4.96 -0.35
N VAL A 124 1.38 -4.51 -0.72
CA VAL A 124 0.26 -5.40 -1.08
C VAL A 124 0.57 -6.18 -2.36
N SER A 125 1.19 -5.56 -3.37
CA SER A 125 1.58 -6.23 -4.61
C SER A 125 2.51 -7.44 -4.39
N TYR A 126 3.19 -7.49 -3.25
CA TYR A 126 4.03 -8.60 -2.84
C TYR A 126 3.26 -9.79 -2.25
N THR A 127 2.28 -9.51 -1.39
CA THR A 127 1.59 -10.57 -0.63
C THR A 127 0.71 -11.45 -1.52
N TRP A 128 0.18 -10.91 -2.62
CA TRP A 128 -0.69 -11.66 -3.52
C TRP A 128 -0.03 -12.87 -4.19
N PRO A 129 1.14 -12.76 -4.87
CA PRO A 129 1.77 -13.91 -5.52
C PRO A 129 2.15 -15.02 -4.53
N GLU A 130 2.60 -14.64 -3.33
CA GLU A 130 3.02 -15.60 -2.31
C GLU A 130 1.83 -16.32 -1.67
N LEU A 131 0.74 -15.61 -1.40
CA LEU A 131 -0.51 -16.20 -0.94
C LEU A 131 -1.11 -17.15 -1.99
N PHE A 132 -1.09 -16.78 -3.27
CA PHE A 132 -1.54 -17.66 -4.34
C PHE A 132 -0.66 -18.89 -4.50
N SER A 133 0.66 -18.79 -4.34
CA SER A 133 1.55 -19.95 -4.39
C SER A 133 1.30 -20.89 -3.22
N GLN A 134 1.17 -20.37 -2.01
CA GLN A 134 0.85 -21.15 -0.81
C GLN A 134 -0.53 -21.82 -0.92
N ALA A 135 -1.55 -21.09 -1.36
CA ALA A 135 -2.89 -21.63 -1.58
C ALA A 135 -2.88 -22.76 -2.64
N ARG A 136 -2.11 -22.58 -3.71
CA ARG A 136 -1.95 -23.61 -4.76
C ARG A 136 -1.20 -24.83 -4.24
N ASP A 137 -0.17 -24.64 -3.42
CA ASP A 137 0.60 -25.74 -2.84
C ASP A 137 -0.22 -26.51 -1.79
N MET A 138 -1.01 -25.80 -0.98
CA MET A 138 -2.00 -26.43 -0.08
C MET A 138 -3.06 -27.21 -0.87
N ALA A 139 -3.60 -26.63 -1.93
CA ALA A 139 -4.57 -27.32 -2.79
C ALA A 139 -3.96 -28.56 -3.44
N ARG A 140 -2.70 -28.50 -3.91
CA ARG A 140 -1.99 -29.66 -4.44
C ARG A 140 -1.71 -30.72 -3.38
N ALA A 141 -1.31 -30.33 -2.17
CA ALA A 141 -1.10 -31.25 -1.06
C ALA A 141 -2.40 -31.94 -0.64
N THR A 142 -3.52 -31.23 -0.67
CA THR A 142 -4.84 -31.75 -0.30
C THR A 142 -5.47 -32.61 -1.41
N LEU A 143 -5.30 -32.20 -2.68
CA LEU A 143 -5.90 -32.88 -3.82
C LEU A 143 -4.98 -33.94 -4.44
N GLY A 144 -3.65 -33.86 -4.24
CA GLY A 144 -2.64 -34.77 -4.77
C GLY A 144 -2.37 -36.00 -3.88
N GLY A 145 -2.97 -36.07 -2.69
CA GLY A 145 -2.87 -37.23 -1.81
C GLY A 145 -3.61 -38.43 -2.34
N ARG A 146 -3.18 -39.62 -1.96
CA ARG A 146 -3.67 -40.94 -2.35
C ARG A 146 -5.19 -41.17 -2.19
N ASN A 147 -5.91 -40.19 -1.61
CA ASN A 147 -7.36 -40.17 -1.38
C ASN A 147 -8.11 -39.10 -2.22
N ALA A 148 -7.54 -38.71 -3.37
CA ALA A 148 -8.17 -37.71 -4.27
C ALA A 148 -9.58 -38.12 -4.77
N GLY A 149 -9.93 -39.38 -4.66
CA GLY A 149 -11.29 -39.86 -4.99
C GLY A 149 -12.40 -39.39 -4.05
N LEU A 150 -12.07 -39.19 -2.76
CA LEU A 150 -13.06 -38.78 -1.75
C LEU A 150 -13.64 -37.36 -2.00
N PRO A 151 -12.83 -36.30 -2.22
CA PRO A 151 -13.39 -34.97 -2.51
C PRO A 151 -14.09 -34.91 -3.87
N ILE A 152 -13.62 -35.67 -4.87
CA ILE A 152 -14.28 -35.75 -6.19
C ILE A 152 -15.63 -36.43 -6.06
N MET A 153 -15.74 -37.50 -5.28
CA MET A 153 -17.03 -38.18 -4.99
C MET A 153 -17.99 -37.24 -4.25
N LEU A 154 -17.51 -36.47 -3.30
CA LEU A 154 -18.32 -35.46 -2.55
C LEU A 154 -18.83 -34.35 -3.45
N ILE A 155 -18.02 -33.83 -4.34
CA ILE A 155 -18.40 -32.83 -5.35
C ILE A 155 -19.42 -33.43 -6.33
N ALA A 156 -19.19 -34.63 -6.80
CA ALA A 156 -20.12 -35.34 -7.67
C ALA A 156 -21.47 -35.60 -6.99
N LEU A 157 -21.46 -35.98 -5.70
CA LEU A 157 -22.66 -36.19 -4.91
C LEU A 157 -23.44 -34.88 -4.72
N LEU A 158 -22.76 -33.78 -4.41
CA LEU A 158 -23.37 -32.46 -4.27
C LEU A 158 -23.96 -31.95 -5.60
N ALA A 159 -23.25 -32.16 -6.71
CA ALA A 159 -23.76 -31.81 -8.04
C ALA A 159 -25.00 -32.65 -8.41
N TYR A 160 -25.00 -33.95 -8.11
CA TYR A 160 -26.12 -34.83 -8.35
C TYR A 160 -27.37 -34.47 -7.51
N THR A 161 -27.16 -34.14 -6.21
CA THR A 161 -28.27 -33.69 -5.36
C THR A 161 -28.83 -32.33 -5.82
N ALA A 162 -27.99 -31.41 -6.27
CA ALA A 162 -28.45 -30.13 -6.83
C ALA A 162 -29.31 -30.32 -8.09
N VAL A 163 -28.92 -31.23 -8.99
CA VAL A 163 -29.71 -31.56 -10.19
C VAL A 163 -31.06 -32.18 -9.83
N ILE A 164 -31.12 -33.08 -8.85
CA ILE A 164 -32.36 -33.66 -8.37
C ILE A 164 -33.28 -32.59 -7.77
N VAL A 165 -32.78 -31.71 -6.92
CA VAL A 165 -33.57 -30.63 -6.31
C VAL A 165 -34.15 -29.71 -7.38
N ILE A 166 -33.36 -29.34 -8.38
CA ILE A 166 -33.83 -28.52 -9.51
C ILE A 166 -34.93 -29.25 -10.30
N ALA A 167 -34.74 -30.54 -10.60
CA ALA A 167 -35.70 -31.33 -11.34
C ALA A 167 -37.02 -31.47 -10.59
N VAL A 168 -36.98 -31.70 -9.27
CA VAL A 168 -38.18 -31.81 -8.41
C VAL A 168 -38.89 -30.44 -8.32
N ALA A 169 -38.12 -29.34 -8.14
CA ALA A 169 -38.69 -28.00 -8.12
C ALA A 169 -39.42 -27.67 -9.43
N PHE A 170 -38.85 -28.07 -10.56
CA PHE A 170 -39.47 -27.88 -11.88
C PHE A 170 -40.74 -28.73 -12.08
N ALA A 171 -40.78 -29.94 -11.50
CA ALA A 171 -41.93 -30.82 -11.57
C ALA A 171 -43.10 -30.37 -10.67
N VAL A 172 -42.82 -29.73 -9.53
CA VAL A 172 -43.81 -29.22 -8.58
C VAL A 172 -44.40 -27.87 -8.98
N LEU A 173 -43.64 -27.07 -9.74
CA LEU A 173 -44.06 -25.74 -10.21
C LEU A 173 -44.79 -25.79 -11.57
N ARG A 174 -45.06 -26.96 -12.13
CA ARG A 174 -45.79 -27.18 -13.38
C ARG A 174 -47.14 -27.85 -13.10
#